data_6052f77dddbf1e3a1643acb1791f07f7
#
_entry.id   6052f77dddbf1e3a1643acb1791f07f7
#
_cell.length_a   1.000
_cell.length_b   1.000
_cell.length_c   1.000
_cell.angle_alpha   90.00
_cell.angle_beta   90.00
_cell.angle_gamma   90.00
#
_symmetry.space_group_name_H-M   'P 1'
#
loop_
_entity.id
_entity.type
_entity.pdbx_description
1 polymer ?
#
loop_
_entity_poly.entity_id
_entity_poly.type
_entity_poly.pdbx_seq_one_letter_code
_entity_poly.pdbx_strand_id
1 'polypeptide(L)'
;MDLAVSRRTMSSKSKAVLAVYLSGLLQGIALIIFPAAGPLLTDPQFHGLSSAQFGVLFTPQIAAAIVASALAARLAARVGMKRILLAGLGFNLAAMLLLAASHFAIGAGDAAFAVLLLATGAVGAGFGLTLTALNAFAFDLFPGRQDSAVTGLHVLTGTGQVGASLILGLFLGFGIWWGAAVTVGGALLLMILFQLSLPLRLSSETTQARMSQADRRIPMRVWLYAASVFLYGACEATFGNWSPIFLEREAGFSMASAALGLSIFWASVTAGRVLFAVLALRVDASLLYVLSPFVVAASFVALPLAGDMLPSLAVLALAGLALSFYFPYSVSLASAEHPHLAAVVSGALVAAIQLGTGVSANLVGSAGESLPLSAIFQASALYAVAMGAIAIYLRATKQVTAQLSVLDAHPDK
;
A
#
# COMPACT_ATOMS: atom_id res chain seq x y z
N MET A 1 6.85 4.20 55.21
CA MET A 1 6.40 5.18 54.20
C MET A 1 6.61 4.52 52.84
N ASP A 2 5.64 3.63 52.49
CA ASP A 2 5.70 2.76 51.33
C ASP A 2 5.28 3.54 50.06
N LEU A 3 6.23 3.83 49.20
CA LEU A 3 5.99 4.27 47.84
C LEU A 3 5.68 3.00 46.99
N ALA A 4 4.44 2.50 47.12
CA ALA A 4 3.90 1.54 46.18
C ALA A 4 3.76 2.22 44.80
N VAL A 5 4.76 2.07 43.93
CA VAL A 5 4.66 2.39 42.51
C VAL A 5 3.57 1.50 41.92
N SER A 6 2.36 2.03 41.83
CA SER A 6 1.23 1.40 41.13
C SER A 6 1.63 1.18 39.66
N ARG A 7 2.13 -0.02 39.34
CA ARG A 7 2.22 -0.49 37.95
C ARG A 7 0.80 -0.59 37.41
N ARG A 8 0.33 0.47 36.73
CA ARG A 8 -0.91 0.42 35.96
C ARG A 8 -0.78 -0.70 34.90
N THR A 9 -1.30 -1.86 35.20
CA THR A 9 -1.42 -2.93 34.21
C THR A 9 -2.39 -2.46 33.13
N MET A 10 -1.93 -2.47 31.86
CA MET A 10 -2.78 -2.12 30.72
C MET A 10 -4.04 -2.97 30.72
N SER A 11 -5.20 -2.35 30.46
CA SER A 11 -6.47 -3.07 30.32
C SER A 11 -6.41 -4.07 29.15
N SER A 12 -7.23 -5.12 29.17
CA SER A 12 -7.31 -6.09 28.08
C SER A 12 -7.62 -5.42 26.73
N LYS A 13 -8.49 -4.40 26.72
CA LYS A 13 -8.80 -3.60 25.54
C LYS A 13 -7.59 -2.82 25.03
N SER A 14 -6.83 -2.18 25.92
CA SER A 14 -5.62 -1.43 25.51
C SER A 14 -4.57 -2.34 24.90
N LYS A 15 -4.39 -3.56 25.41
CA LYS A 15 -3.49 -4.57 24.82
C LYS A 15 -3.96 -5.01 23.43
N ALA A 16 -5.27 -5.22 23.25
CA ALA A 16 -5.84 -5.56 21.96
C ALA A 16 -5.64 -4.45 20.91
N VAL A 17 -5.90 -3.19 21.30
CA VAL A 17 -5.63 -2.02 20.45
C VAL A 17 -4.16 -1.96 20.05
N LEU A 18 -3.25 -2.05 21.03
CA LEU A 18 -1.81 -2.03 20.77
C LEU A 18 -1.40 -3.15 19.78
N ALA A 19 -1.88 -4.38 20.00
CA ALA A 19 -1.57 -5.51 19.15
C ALA A 19 -2.06 -5.32 17.71
N VAL A 20 -3.28 -4.82 17.51
CA VAL A 20 -3.85 -4.57 16.17
C VAL A 20 -3.06 -3.49 15.45
N TYR A 21 -2.81 -2.37 16.10
CA TYR A 21 -2.14 -1.23 15.46
C TYR A 21 -0.65 -1.48 15.18
N LEU A 22 0.08 -2.12 16.10
CA LEU A 22 1.48 -2.51 15.85
C LEU A 22 1.57 -3.58 14.76
N SER A 23 0.59 -4.47 14.64
CA SER A 23 0.56 -5.40 13.51
C SER A 23 0.38 -4.69 12.18
N GLY A 24 -0.38 -3.57 12.14
CA GLY A 24 -0.47 -2.70 10.98
C GLY A 24 0.87 -2.05 10.61
N LEU A 25 1.60 -1.56 11.61
CA LEU A 25 2.95 -1.02 11.42
C LEU A 25 3.89 -2.07 10.80
N LEU A 26 3.93 -3.28 11.39
CA LEU A 26 4.78 -4.38 10.89
C LEU A 26 4.38 -4.84 9.50
N GLN A 27 3.07 -4.83 9.19
CA GLN A 27 2.56 -5.11 7.84
C GLN A 27 3.08 -4.09 6.83
N GLY A 28 3.09 -2.81 7.18
CA GLY A 28 3.64 -1.76 6.31
C GLY A 28 5.13 -1.96 6.04
N ILE A 29 5.91 -2.31 7.07
CA ILE A 29 7.33 -2.61 6.94
C ILE A 29 7.54 -3.81 6.01
N ALA A 30 6.84 -4.92 6.26
CA ALA A 30 6.99 -6.14 5.48
C ALA A 30 6.64 -5.95 4.00
N LEU A 31 5.69 -5.08 3.69
CA LEU A 31 5.27 -4.81 2.32
C LEU A 31 6.34 -4.06 1.51
N ILE A 32 6.99 -3.06 2.12
CA ILE A 32 7.87 -2.12 1.40
C ILE A 32 9.35 -2.53 1.45
N ILE A 33 9.72 -3.52 2.26
CA ILE A 33 11.13 -3.91 2.35
C ILE A 33 11.67 -4.48 1.01
N PHE A 34 10.83 -5.15 0.21
CA PHE A 34 11.22 -5.66 -1.11
C PHE A 34 11.45 -4.53 -2.13
N PRO A 35 10.54 -3.58 -2.34
CA PRO A 35 10.83 -2.40 -3.14
C PRO A 35 12.06 -1.62 -2.67
N ALA A 36 12.22 -1.43 -1.36
CA ALA A 36 13.38 -0.76 -0.79
C ALA A 36 14.70 -1.48 -1.12
N ALA A 37 14.68 -2.82 -1.14
CA ALA A 37 15.82 -3.64 -1.51
C ALA A 37 16.07 -3.72 -3.03
N GLY A 38 15.26 -3.04 -3.85
CA GLY A 38 15.38 -3.07 -5.31
C GLY A 38 16.80 -2.88 -5.84
N PRO A 39 17.53 -1.80 -5.45
CA PRO A 39 18.92 -1.60 -5.86
C PRO A 39 19.80 -2.82 -5.57
N LEU A 40 19.72 -3.35 -4.34
CA LEU A 40 20.49 -4.53 -3.91
C LEU A 40 20.09 -5.80 -4.68
N LEU A 41 18.80 -6.03 -4.91
CA LEU A 41 18.33 -7.23 -5.62
C LEU A 41 18.72 -7.20 -7.10
N THR A 42 18.90 -6.02 -7.68
CA THR A 42 19.26 -5.85 -9.08
C THR A 42 20.74 -5.56 -9.31
N ASP A 43 21.54 -5.39 -8.25
CA ASP A 43 23.00 -5.20 -8.34
C ASP A 43 23.69 -6.55 -8.62
N PRO A 44 24.56 -6.63 -9.66
CA PRO A 44 25.34 -7.82 -9.98
C PRO A 44 26.25 -8.34 -8.85
N GLN A 45 26.65 -7.48 -7.91
CA GLN A 45 27.45 -7.88 -6.74
C GLN A 45 26.63 -8.64 -5.69
N PHE A 46 25.31 -8.57 -5.77
CA PHE A 46 24.37 -9.25 -4.87
C PHE A 46 23.56 -10.31 -5.62
N HIS A 47 22.27 -10.03 -5.88
CA HIS A 47 21.41 -11.04 -6.52
C HIS A 47 21.44 -10.96 -8.04
N GLY A 48 21.81 -9.83 -8.62
CA GLY A 48 21.96 -9.64 -10.05
C GLY A 48 20.68 -9.85 -10.85
N LEU A 49 19.50 -9.60 -10.25
CA LEU A 49 18.25 -9.75 -10.98
C LEU A 49 18.19 -8.74 -12.13
N SER A 50 17.73 -9.22 -13.28
CA SER A 50 17.37 -8.31 -14.37
C SER A 50 16.17 -7.44 -13.98
N SER A 51 15.94 -6.35 -14.69
CA SER A 51 14.78 -5.50 -14.48
C SER A 51 13.48 -6.27 -14.65
N ALA A 52 13.39 -7.16 -15.65
CA ALA A 52 12.25 -8.03 -15.86
C ALA A 52 12.02 -8.99 -14.69
N GLN A 53 13.07 -9.63 -14.20
CA GLN A 53 12.99 -10.51 -13.03
C GLN A 53 12.53 -9.76 -11.77
N PHE A 54 13.04 -8.54 -11.53
CA PHE A 54 12.58 -7.73 -10.40
C PHE A 54 11.11 -7.35 -10.54
N GLY A 55 10.65 -6.97 -11.73
CA GLY A 55 9.22 -6.70 -11.99
C GLY A 55 8.33 -7.91 -11.74
N VAL A 56 8.77 -9.11 -12.14
CA VAL A 56 8.05 -10.37 -11.96
C VAL A 56 7.90 -10.75 -10.48
N LEU A 57 8.80 -10.31 -9.57
CA LEU A 57 8.66 -10.56 -8.13
C LEU A 57 7.32 -10.09 -7.56
N PHE A 58 6.71 -9.05 -8.14
CA PHE A 58 5.42 -8.52 -7.67
C PHE A 58 4.21 -9.33 -8.16
N THR A 59 4.37 -10.20 -9.15
CA THR A 59 3.28 -11.06 -9.67
C THR A 59 2.74 -12.02 -8.61
N PRO A 60 3.55 -12.90 -7.98
CA PRO A 60 3.07 -13.78 -6.92
C PRO A 60 2.60 -13.01 -5.70
N GLN A 61 3.20 -11.85 -5.38
CA GLN A 61 2.75 -10.99 -4.28
C GLN A 61 1.29 -10.57 -4.48
N ILE A 62 0.96 -10.03 -5.65
CA ILE A 62 -0.36 -9.50 -5.95
C ILE A 62 -1.39 -10.60 -6.10
N ALA A 63 -1.06 -11.68 -6.81
CA ALA A 63 -1.93 -12.83 -6.94
C ALA A 63 -2.28 -13.42 -5.56
N ALA A 64 -1.29 -13.64 -4.71
CA ALA A 64 -1.50 -14.15 -3.36
C ALA A 64 -2.29 -13.17 -2.48
N ALA A 65 -2.05 -11.86 -2.59
CA ALA A 65 -2.78 -10.83 -1.84
C ALA A 65 -4.28 -10.83 -2.21
N ILE A 66 -4.61 -10.87 -3.49
CA ILE A 66 -6.00 -10.91 -3.98
C ILE A 66 -6.70 -12.18 -3.50
N VAL A 67 -6.08 -13.34 -3.71
CA VAL A 67 -6.65 -14.65 -3.31
C VAL A 67 -6.83 -14.71 -1.79
N ALA A 68 -5.81 -14.32 -1.03
CA ALA A 68 -5.85 -14.34 0.43
C ALA A 68 -6.93 -13.41 0.99
N SER A 69 -7.05 -12.19 0.46
CA SER A 69 -8.10 -11.24 0.86
C SER A 69 -9.50 -11.78 0.54
N ALA A 70 -9.70 -12.35 -0.64
CA ALA A 70 -10.99 -12.91 -1.05
C ALA A 70 -11.41 -14.11 -0.19
N LEU A 71 -10.45 -14.91 0.26
CA LEU A 71 -10.70 -16.09 1.09
C LEU A 71 -10.78 -15.77 2.59
N ALA A 72 -10.16 -14.68 3.04
CA ALA A 72 -10.02 -14.35 4.46
C ALA A 72 -11.34 -14.37 5.23
N ALA A 73 -12.41 -13.75 4.69
CA ALA A 73 -13.72 -13.71 5.35
C ALA A 73 -14.37 -15.10 5.45
N ARG A 74 -14.26 -15.92 4.39
CA ARG A 74 -14.78 -17.31 4.38
C ARG A 74 -14.03 -18.20 5.37
N LEU A 75 -12.71 -18.09 5.41
CA LEU A 75 -11.87 -18.81 6.35
C LEU A 75 -12.12 -18.35 7.79
N ALA A 76 -12.27 -17.04 8.02
CA ALA A 76 -12.58 -16.47 9.33
C ALA A 76 -13.89 -17.00 9.91
N ALA A 77 -14.89 -17.25 9.09
CA ALA A 77 -16.16 -17.86 9.52
C ALA A 77 -15.97 -19.27 10.09
N ARG A 78 -14.94 -20.01 9.66
CA ARG A 78 -14.64 -21.37 10.11
C ARG A 78 -13.67 -21.42 11.29
N VAL A 79 -12.62 -20.59 11.26
CA VAL A 79 -11.50 -20.69 12.20
C VAL A 79 -11.39 -19.50 13.15
N GLY A 80 -12.14 -18.42 12.90
CA GLY A 80 -12.11 -17.15 13.65
C GLY A 80 -11.07 -16.17 13.13
N MET A 81 -11.38 -14.88 13.24
CA MET A 81 -10.56 -13.79 12.67
C MET A 81 -9.16 -13.69 13.32
N LYS A 82 -9.00 -14.05 14.58
CA LYS A 82 -7.70 -14.10 15.25
C LYS A 82 -6.72 -15.06 14.54
N ARG A 83 -7.21 -16.26 14.13
CA ARG A 83 -6.38 -17.23 13.42
C ARG A 83 -5.98 -16.72 12.02
N ILE A 84 -6.85 -15.96 11.36
CA ILE A 84 -6.54 -15.29 10.09
C ILE A 84 -5.42 -14.27 10.29
N LEU A 85 -5.50 -13.44 11.34
CA LEU A 85 -4.46 -12.48 11.68
C LEU A 85 -3.12 -13.17 11.97
N LEU A 86 -3.12 -14.22 12.78
CA LEU A 86 -1.92 -14.99 13.10
C LEU A 86 -1.31 -15.65 11.85
N ALA A 87 -2.15 -16.21 10.97
CA ALA A 87 -1.69 -16.77 9.69
C ALA A 87 -1.06 -15.69 8.80
N GLY A 88 -1.67 -14.52 8.70
CA GLY A 88 -1.13 -13.39 7.94
C GLY A 88 0.23 -12.93 8.48
N LEU A 89 0.36 -12.76 9.80
CA LEU A 89 1.64 -12.43 10.43
C LEU A 89 2.68 -13.56 10.23
N GLY A 90 2.26 -14.82 10.24
CA GLY A 90 3.11 -15.98 9.95
C GLY A 90 3.64 -15.98 8.52
N PHE A 91 2.81 -15.64 7.53
CA PHE A 91 3.26 -15.46 6.16
C PHE A 91 4.24 -14.29 6.00
N ASN A 92 4.01 -13.15 6.67
CA ASN A 92 4.97 -12.06 6.69
C ASN A 92 6.29 -12.45 7.34
N LEU A 93 6.25 -13.21 8.45
CA LEU A 93 7.46 -13.77 9.06
C LEU A 93 8.21 -14.70 8.09
N ALA A 94 7.50 -15.61 7.43
CA ALA A 94 8.11 -16.49 6.43
C ALA A 94 8.74 -15.69 5.28
N ALA A 95 8.10 -14.62 4.81
CA ALA A 95 8.67 -13.74 3.80
C ALA A 95 9.96 -13.07 4.25
N MET A 96 10.04 -12.60 5.49
CA MET A 96 11.27 -12.01 6.05
C MET A 96 12.39 -13.03 6.20
N LEU A 97 12.06 -14.25 6.64
CA LEU A 97 13.05 -15.34 6.74
C LEU A 97 13.57 -15.77 5.36
N LEU A 98 12.68 -15.86 4.35
CA LEU A 98 13.08 -16.16 2.98
C LEU A 98 13.93 -15.03 2.38
N LEU A 99 13.57 -13.76 2.62
CA LEU A 99 14.39 -12.64 2.18
C LEU A 99 15.79 -12.66 2.84
N ALA A 100 15.88 -12.91 4.14
CA ALA A 100 17.17 -13.06 4.82
C ALA A 100 17.95 -14.27 4.29
N ALA A 101 17.27 -15.41 4.07
CA ALA A 101 17.87 -16.62 3.54
C ALA A 101 18.39 -16.47 2.10
N SER A 102 17.80 -15.56 1.30
CA SER A 102 18.26 -15.29 -0.07
C SER A 102 19.71 -14.76 -0.10
N HIS A 103 20.20 -14.21 1.02
CA HIS A 103 21.63 -13.85 1.16
C HIS A 103 22.57 -15.03 0.92
N PHE A 104 22.21 -16.23 1.41
CA PHE A 104 23.00 -17.43 1.21
C PHE A 104 22.83 -18.06 -0.18
N ALA A 105 21.91 -17.56 -0.98
CA ALA A 105 21.68 -17.95 -2.36
C ALA A 105 22.29 -16.97 -3.37
N ILE A 106 23.01 -15.93 -2.91
CA ILE A 106 23.75 -15.01 -3.79
C ILE A 106 24.70 -15.80 -4.68
N GLY A 107 24.66 -15.56 -5.99
CA GLY A 107 25.43 -16.32 -7.00
C GLY A 107 24.79 -17.63 -7.44
N ALA A 108 23.68 -18.07 -6.84
CA ALA A 108 22.96 -19.28 -7.24
C ALA A 108 21.90 -19.06 -8.36
N GLY A 109 21.87 -17.88 -8.99
CA GLY A 109 21.02 -17.58 -10.16
C GLY A 109 19.53 -17.90 -9.93
N ASP A 110 18.99 -18.88 -10.66
CA ASP A 110 17.59 -19.26 -10.62
C ASP A 110 17.09 -19.68 -9.23
N ALA A 111 17.96 -20.28 -8.40
CA ALA A 111 17.58 -20.66 -7.04
C ALA A 111 17.34 -19.43 -6.15
N ALA A 112 18.19 -18.40 -6.26
CA ALA A 112 17.99 -17.14 -5.55
C ALA A 112 16.69 -16.46 -5.99
N PHE A 113 16.42 -16.42 -7.30
CA PHE A 113 15.19 -15.87 -7.86
C PHE A 113 13.93 -16.63 -7.38
N ALA A 114 13.97 -17.97 -7.34
CA ALA A 114 12.87 -18.80 -6.84
C ALA A 114 12.58 -18.53 -5.35
N VAL A 115 13.61 -18.36 -4.51
CA VAL A 115 13.45 -18.00 -3.09
C VAL A 115 12.76 -16.63 -2.96
N LEU A 116 13.15 -15.66 -3.78
CA LEU A 116 12.55 -14.31 -3.77
C LEU A 116 11.10 -14.32 -4.27
N LEU A 117 10.75 -15.15 -5.28
CA LEU A 117 9.36 -15.35 -5.72
C LEU A 117 8.49 -15.94 -4.59
N LEU A 118 9.00 -16.91 -3.86
CA LEU A 118 8.31 -17.48 -2.69
C LEU A 118 8.15 -16.44 -1.59
N ALA A 119 9.18 -15.63 -1.34
CA ALA A 119 9.18 -14.60 -0.32
C ALA A 119 8.12 -13.51 -0.64
N THR A 120 8.05 -13.05 -1.89
CA THR A 120 7.06 -12.05 -2.32
C THR A 120 5.63 -12.63 -2.34
N GLY A 121 5.46 -13.88 -2.75
CA GLY A 121 4.19 -14.60 -2.62
C GLY A 121 3.72 -14.69 -1.16
N ALA A 122 4.63 -14.99 -0.24
CA ALA A 122 4.34 -15.02 1.19
C ALA A 122 3.96 -13.63 1.72
N VAL A 123 4.68 -12.55 1.35
CA VAL A 123 4.29 -11.18 1.73
C VAL A 123 2.89 -10.83 1.21
N GLY A 124 2.56 -11.25 -0.01
CA GLY A 124 1.24 -11.03 -0.60
C GLY A 124 0.13 -11.73 0.19
N ALA A 125 0.30 -13.01 0.49
CA ALA A 125 -0.65 -13.77 1.33
C ALA A 125 -0.76 -13.13 2.73
N GLY A 126 0.38 -12.77 3.32
CA GLY A 126 0.47 -12.06 4.59
C GLY A 126 -0.32 -10.75 4.56
N PHE A 127 -0.14 -9.93 3.53
CA PHE A 127 -0.87 -8.67 3.35
C PHE A 127 -2.38 -8.90 3.28
N GLY A 128 -2.84 -9.81 2.42
CA GLY A 128 -4.26 -10.06 2.21
C GLY A 128 -4.98 -10.53 3.49
N LEU A 129 -4.38 -11.47 4.22
CA LEU A 129 -4.96 -11.98 5.47
C LEU A 129 -4.88 -10.95 6.60
N THR A 130 -3.70 -10.34 6.79
CA THR A 130 -3.45 -9.40 7.88
C THR A 130 -4.32 -8.17 7.75
N LEU A 131 -4.33 -7.50 6.58
CA LEU A 131 -5.09 -6.27 6.39
C LEU A 131 -6.59 -6.49 6.56
N THR A 132 -7.13 -7.61 6.05
CA THR A 132 -8.53 -7.98 6.24
C THR A 132 -8.87 -8.15 7.73
N ALA A 133 -8.01 -8.83 8.50
CA ALA A 133 -8.23 -9.03 9.92
C ALA A 133 -8.07 -7.74 10.74
N LEU A 134 -7.07 -6.92 10.43
CA LEU A 134 -6.81 -5.66 11.12
C LEU A 134 -7.95 -4.66 10.94
N ASN A 135 -8.47 -4.52 9.72
CA ASN A 135 -9.64 -3.67 9.46
C ASN A 135 -10.87 -4.16 10.23
N ALA A 136 -11.06 -5.49 10.32
CA ALA A 136 -12.15 -6.05 11.08
C ALA A 136 -12.04 -5.75 12.58
N PHE A 137 -10.84 -5.93 13.17
CA PHE A 137 -10.60 -5.63 14.57
C PHE A 137 -10.63 -4.13 14.87
N ALA A 138 -10.06 -3.28 14.01
CA ALA A 138 -10.12 -1.83 14.19
C ALA A 138 -11.58 -1.35 14.21
N PHE A 139 -12.41 -1.87 13.31
CA PHE A 139 -13.84 -1.55 13.26
C PHE A 139 -14.57 -1.99 14.53
N ASP A 140 -14.29 -3.19 15.04
CA ASP A 140 -14.97 -3.77 16.21
C ASP A 140 -14.51 -3.15 17.55
N LEU A 141 -13.25 -2.78 17.67
CA LEU A 141 -12.67 -2.21 18.90
C LEU A 141 -13.16 -0.79 19.22
N PHE A 142 -13.68 -0.06 18.24
CA PHE A 142 -14.08 1.34 18.36
C PHE A 142 -15.51 1.61 17.86
N PRO A 143 -16.56 1.05 18.51
CA PRO A 143 -17.95 1.34 18.13
C PRO A 143 -18.22 2.84 18.18
N GLY A 144 -18.89 3.38 17.13
CA GLY A 144 -19.18 4.81 16.97
C GLY A 144 -18.00 5.67 16.48
N ARG A 145 -16.79 5.10 16.29
CA ARG A 145 -15.61 5.78 15.77
C ARG A 145 -14.85 4.92 14.75
N GLN A 146 -15.57 4.10 13.99
CA GLN A 146 -14.99 3.11 13.09
C GLN A 146 -14.10 3.73 12.03
N ASP A 147 -14.53 4.83 11.41
CA ASP A 147 -13.78 5.52 10.36
C ASP A 147 -12.44 6.06 10.89
N SER A 148 -12.46 6.66 12.09
CA SER A 148 -11.24 7.15 12.74
C SER A 148 -10.29 6.01 13.10
N ALA A 149 -10.84 4.86 13.55
CA ALA A 149 -10.05 3.69 13.91
C ALA A 149 -9.34 3.09 12.69
N VAL A 150 -10.07 2.89 11.58
CA VAL A 150 -9.51 2.39 10.32
C VAL A 150 -8.49 3.39 9.75
N THR A 151 -8.79 4.69 9.78
CA THR A 151 -7.84 5.72 9.37
C THR A 151 -6.55 5.67 10.17
N GLY A 152 -6.64 5.58 11.51
CA GLY A 152 -5.48 5.44 12.38
C GLY A 152 -4.65 4.18 12.09
N LEU A 153 -5.32 3.05 11.79
CA LEU A 153 -4.65 1.83 11.35
C LEU A 153 -3.83 2.06 10.06
N HIS A 154 -4.43 2.71 9.06
CA HIS A 154 -3.73 3.00 7.80
C HIS A 154 -2.60 4.02 7.96
N VAL A 155 -2.69 4.96 8.91
CA VAL A 155 -1.57 5.86 9.27
C VAL A 155 -0.41 5.04 9.85
N LEU A 156 -0.68 4.10 10.78
CA LEU A 156 0.36 3.23 11.33
C LEU A 156 1.00 2.33 10.25
N THR A 157 0.18 1.78 9.35
CA THR A 157 0.68 0.98 8.22
C THR A 157 1.57 1.85 7.31
N GLY A 158 1.16 3.08 7.01
CA GLY A 158 1.97 4.05 6.26
C GLY A 158 3.27 4.41 6.98
N THR A 159 3.25 4.59 8.30
CA THR A 159 4.46 4.78 9.11
C THR A 159 5.40 3.59 9.00
N GLY A 160 4.85 2.36 8.95
CA GLY A 160 5.63 1.15 8.69
C GLY A 160 6.29 1.15 7.30
N GLN A 161 5.58 1.62 6.28
CA GLN A 161 6.15 1.75 4.93
C GLN A 161 7.36 2.69 4.90
N VAL A 162 7.28 3.82 5.60
CA VAL A 162 8.43 4.74 5.81
C VAL A 162 9.58 4.02 6.53
N GLY A 163 9.25 3.31 7.61
CA GLY A 163 10.22 2.60 8.45
C GLY A 163 10.98 1.51 7.71
N ALA A 164 10.36 0.84 6.73
CA ALA A 164 10.98 -0.22 5.96
C ALA A 164 12.28 0.21 5.28
N SER A 165 12.21 1.32 4.54
CA SER A 165 13.35 1.85 3.80
C SER A 165 14.42 2.41 4.74
N LEU A 166 14.03 3.04 5.87
CA LEU A 166 14.98 3.54 6.87
C LEU A 166 15.72 2.38 7.57
N ILE A 167 15.01 1.32 7.95
CA ILE A 167 15.61 0.12 8.55
C ILE A 167 16.60 -0.51 7.56
N LEU A 168 16.21 -0.70 6.30
CA LEU A 168 17.11 -1.25 5.30
C LEU A 168 18.33 -0.36 5.08
N GLY A 169 18.15 0.96 4.96
CA GLY A 169 19.25 1.93 4.80
C GLY A 169 20.25 1.87 5.96
N LEU A 170 19.76 1.72 7.20
CA LEU A 170 20.60 1.53 8.38
C LEU A 170 21.46 0.28 8.29
N PHE A 171 20.87 -0.86 7.93
CA PHE A 171 21.58 -2.14 7.81
C PHE A 171 22.51 -2.17 6.60
N LEU A 172 22.20 -1.46 5.51
CA LEU A 172 23.14 -1.23 4.40
C LEU A 172 24.38 -0.46 4.88
N GLY A 173 24.21 0.55 5.74
CA GLY A 173 25.32 1.28 6.35
C GLY A 173 26.24 0.41 7.21
N PHE A 174 25.72 -0.67 7.80
CA PHE A 174 26.52 -1.67 8.54
C PHE A 174 27.11 -2.80 7.65
N GLY A 175 26.82 -2.81 6.35
CA GLY A 175 27.25 -3.88 5.44
C GLY A 175 26.52 -5.22 5.63
N ILE A 176 25.44 -5.28 6.40
CA ILE A 176 24.68 -6.49 6.72
C ILE A 176 23.20 -6.34 6.35
N TRP A 177 22.93 -6.03 5.08
CA TRP A 177 21.60 -5.71 4.57
C TRP A 177 20.48 -6.68 5.01
N TRP A 178 20.77 -7.99 5.07
CA TRP A 178 19.87 -9.04 5.51
C TRP A 178 19.43 -8.90 6.98
N GLY A 179 20.21 -8.17 7.79
CA GLY A 179 19.89 -7.83 9.17
C GLY A 179 18.56 -7.07 9.30
N ALA A 180 18.19 -6.29 8.28
CA ALA A 180 16.89 -5.63 8.22
C ALA A 180 15.73 -6.65 8.24
N ALA A 181 15.81 -7.68 7.37
CA ALA A 181 14.80 -8.73 7.30
C ALA A 181 14.75 -9.58 8.59
N VAL A 182 15.90 -9.89 9.18
CA VAL A 182 15.98 -10.61 10.47
C VAL A 182 15.34 -9.80 11.59
N THR A 183 15.62 -8.51 11.67
CA THR A 183 15.05 -7.62 12.71
C THR A 183 13.53 -7.53 12.58
N VAL A 184 13.01 -7.33 11.36
CA VAL A 184 11.57 -7.30 11.10
C VAL A 184 10.94 -8.66 11.38
N GLY A 185 11.60 -9.76 11.00
CA GLY A 185 11.17 -11.12 11.30
C GLY A 185 11.09 -11.37 12.81
N GLY A 186 12.08 -10.92 13.58
CA GLY A 186 12.07 -10.99 15.04
C GLY A 186 10.91 -10.22 15.65
N ALA A 187 10.63 -9.00 15.15
CA ALA A 187 9.50 -8.19 15.59
C ALA A 187 8.15 -8.86 15.26
N LEU A 188 8.02 -9.49 14.08
CA LEU A 188 6.83 -10.25 13.69
C LEU A 188 6.64 -11.48 14.58
N LEU A 189 7.71 -12.21 14.91
CA LEU A 189 7.65 -13.34 15.82
C LEU A 189 7.18 -12.91 17.21
N LEU A 190 7.76 -11.85 17.77
CA LEU A 190 7.35 -11.29 19.06
C LEU A 190 5.86 -10.85 19.03
N MET A 191 5.43 -10.26 17.91
CA MET A 191 4.03 -9.87 17.74
C MET A 191 3.09 -11.08 17.68
N ILE A 192 3.48 -12.17 17.00
CA ILE A 192 2.71 -13.43 16.98
C ILE A 192 2.58 -13.98 18.40
N LEU A 193 3.69 -14.06 19.16
CA LEU A 193 3.69 -14.54 20.54
C LEU A 193 2.83 -13.65 21.43
N PHE A 194 2.90 -12.33 21.27
CA PHE A 194 2.06 -11.40 22.00
C PHE A 194 0.57 -11.60 21.67
N GLN A 195 0.23 -11.76 20.39
CA GLN A 195 -1.15 -11.98 19.95
C GLN A 195 -1.71 -13.34 20.44
N LEU A 196 -0.88 -14.39 20.52
CA LEU A 196 -1.29 -15.69 21.07
C LEU A 196 -1.79 -15.56 22.51
N SER A 197 -1.18 -14.70 23.32
CA SER A 197 -1.56 -14.46 24.73
C SER A 197 -2.85 -13.65 24.91
N LEU A 198 -3.38 -13.01 23.84
CA LEU A 198 -4.54 -12.13 23.93
C LEU A 198 -5.86 -12.86 23.55
N PRO A 199 -6.98 -12.63 24.24
CA PRO A 199 -8.29 -13.19 23.91
C PRO A 199 -8.99 -12.33 22.82
N LEU A 200 -8.36 -12.17 21.64
CA LEU A 200 -8.97 -11.42 20.54
C LEU A 200 -10.15 -12.18 19.94
N ARG A 201 -11.33 -11.57 19.94
CA ARG A 201 -12.55 -12.08 19.29
C ARG A 201 -13.33 -10.90 18.72
N LEU A 202 -13.97 -11.08 17.56
CA LEU A 202 -14.94 -10.13 17.04
C LEU A 202 -16.29 -10.30 17.72
N SER A 203 -17.05 -9.21 17.87
CA SER A 203 -18.45 -9.27 18.27
C SER A 203 -19.29 -10.02 17.23
N SER A 204 -20.35 -10.70 17.64
CA SER A 204 -21.20 -11.48 16.74
C SER A 204 -21.93 -10.64 15.69
N GLU A 205 -22.19 -9.36 15.96
CA GLU A 205 -22.84 -8.43 15.02
C GLU A 205 -21.95 -8.11 13.80
N THR A 206 -20.64 -7.98 14.01
CA THR A 206 -19.68 -7.69 12.93
C THR A 206 -19.54 -8.86 11.94
N THR A 207 -19.79 -10.07 12.39
CA THR A 207 -19.67 -11.30 11.57
C THR A 207 -20.81 -11.44 10.56
N GLN A 208 -22.04 -11.07 10.91
CA GLN A 208 -23.24 -11.23 10.07
C GLN A 208 -23.34 -10.18 8.96
N ALA A 209 -22.91 -8.94 9.19
CA ALA A 209 -23.02 -7.85 8.21
C ALA A 209 -22.19 -8.06 6.93
N ARG A 210 -21.16 -8.93 6.96
CA ARG A 210 -20.25 -9.18 5.83
C ARG A 210 -20.71 -10.24 4.82
N MET A 211 -21.74 -11.02 5.10
CA MET A 211 -22.13 -12.19 4.28
C MET A 211 -23.21 -11.93 3.20
N SER A 212 -23.80 -10.74 3.13
CA SER A 212 -25.07 -10.52 2.40
C SER A 212 -25.02 -9.73 1.11
N GLN A 213 -23.96 -9.75 0.27
CA GLN A 213 -23.93 -8.88 -0.93
C GLN A 213 -23.30 -9.48 -2.19
N ALA A 214 -23.61 -10.70 -2.57
CA ALA A 214 -22.89 -11.40 -3.66
C ALA A 214 -23.48 -11.27 -5.08
N ASP A 215 -24.64 -10.65 -5.32
CA ASP A 215 -25.31 -10.79 -6.63
C ASP A 215 -25.98 -9.49 -7.15
N ARG A 216 -25.19 -8.42 -7.37
CA ARG A 216 -25.71 -7.20 -8.00
C ARG A 216 -24.77 -6.73 -9.12
N ARG A 217 -25.36 -6.37 -10.27
CA ARG A 217 -24.65 -5.78 -11.41
C ARG A 217 -23.93 -4.51 -11.00
N ILE A 218 -22.64 -4.43 -11.27
CA ILE A 218 -21.80 -3.26 -10.97
C ILE A 218 -22.08 -2.17 -12.02
N PRO A 219 -22.49 -0.96 -11.61
CA PRO A 219 -22.75 0.15 -12.54
C PRO A 219 -21.51 0.56 -13.33
N MET A 220 -21.70 1.05 -14.58
CA MET A 220 -20.59 1.46 -15.45
C MET A 220 -19.68 2.53 -14.82
N ARG A 221 -20.25 3.45 -14.03
CA ARG A 221 -19.44 4.47 -13.34
C ARG A 221 -18.43 3.87 -12.33
N VAL A 222 -18.78 2.78 -11.68
CA VAL A 222 -17.86 2.06 -10.77
C VAL A 222 -16.66 1.50 -11.55
N TRP A 223 -16.86 1.04 -12.79
CA TRP A 223 -15.76 0.60 -13.65
C TRP A 223 -14.84 1.75 -14.08
N LEU A 224 -15.36 2.96 -14.26
CA LEU A 224 -14.53 4.15 -14.50
C LEU A 224 -13.70 4.52 -13.28
N TYR A 225 -14.27 4.46 -12.06
CA TYR A 225 -13.50 4.61 -10.83
C TYR A 225 -12.44 3.49 -10.70
N ALA A 226 -12.79 2.24 -11.02
CA ALA A 226 -11.85 1.14 -11.00
C ALA A 226 -10.71 1.32 -12.01
N ALA A 227 -10.98 1.77 -13.23
CA ALA A 227 -9.96 2.10 -14.22
C ALA A 227 -9.04 3.23 -13.74
N SER A 228 -9.60 4.28 -13.14
CA SER A 228 -8.82 5.38 -12.57
C SER A 228 -7.93 4.93 -11.41
N VAL A 229 -8.44 4.06 -10.53
CA VAL A 229 -7.69 3.48 -9.40
C VAL A 229 -6.66 2.44 -9.86
N PHE A 230 -6.91 1.72 -10.96
CA PHE A 230 -5.90 0.89 -11.61
C PHE A 230 -4.70 1.73 -12.06
N LEU A 231 -4.96 2.86 -12.74
CA LEU A 231 -3.91 3.80 -13.16
C LEU A 231 -3.19 4.44 -11.96
N TYR A 232 -3.91 4.76 -10.89
CA TYR A 232 -3.33 5.19 -9.62
C TYR A 232 -2.36 4.14 -9.08
N GLY A 233 -2.76 2.86 -9.04
CA GLY A 233 -1.89 1.75 -8.59
C GLY A 233 -0.64 1.62 -9.47
N ALA A 234 -0.77 1.87 -10.78
CA ALA A 234 0.37 1.89 -11.69
C ALA A 234 1.33 3.06 -11.36
N CYS A 235 0.81 4.26 -11.10
CA CYS A 235 1.62 5.42 -10.69
C CYS A 235 2.34 5.17 -9.36
N GLU A 236 1.59 4.72 -8.34
CA GLU A 236 2.12 4.44 -7.01
C GLU A 236 3.22 3.37 -7.06
N ALA A 237 3.00 2.30 -7.81
CA ALA A 237 3.98 1.22 -7.98
C ALA A 237 5.23 1.66 -8.74
N THR A 238 5.10 2.50 -9.75
CA THR A 238 6.26 2.99 -10.49
C THR A 238 7.16 3.82 -9.58
N PHE A 239 6.61 4.76 -8.81
CA PHE A 239 7.41 5.49 -7.82
C PHE A 239 7.88 4.57 -6.68
N GLY A 240 7.00 3.75 -6.11
CA GLY A 240 7.29 2.93 -4.94
C GLY A 240 8.31 1.82 -5.19
N ASN A 241 8.27 1.17 -6.35
CA ASN A 241 9.13 0.02 -6.63
C ASN A 241 10.39 0.39 -7.40
N TRP A 242 10.34 1.43 -8.24
CA TRP A 242 11.40 1.71 -9.20
C TRP A 242 12.21 2.97 -8.88
N SER A 243 11.70 3.91 -8.05
CA SER A 243 12.48 5.08 -7.70
C SER A 243 13.81 4.75 -6.99
N PRO A 244 13.92 3.74 -6.09
CA PRO A 244 15.21 3.42 -5.50
C PRO A 244 16.22 2.93 -6.54
N ILE A 245 15.79 2.10 -7.50
CA ILE A 245 16.66 1.59 -8.57
C ILE A 245 17.08 2.72 -9.51
N PHE A 246 16.15 3.62 -9.86
CA PHE A 246 16.45 4.80 -10.67
C PHE A 246 17.47 5.71 -9.97
N LEU A 247 17.27 6.03 -8.69
CA LEU A 247 18.15 6.89 -7.90
C LEU A 247 19.56 6.30 -7.77
N GLU A 248 19.67 4.99 -7.63
CA GLU A 248 20.97 4.32 -7.53
C GLU A 248 21.65 4.22 -8.91
N ARG A 249 20.97 3.64 -9.91
CA ARG A 249 21.61 3.29 -11.19
C ARG A 249 21.81 4.45 -12.14
N GLU A 250 20.85 5.36 -12.22
CA GLU A 250 20.88 6.45 -13.22
C GLU A 250 21.21 7.80 -12.59
N ALA A 251 20.76 8.07 -11.37
CA ALA A 251 21.10 9.30 -10.67
C ALA A 251 22.40 9.20 -9.85
N GLY A 252 22.99 8.00 -9.70
CA GLY A 252 24.30 7.79 -9.08
C GLY A 252 24.32 7.92 -7.57
N PHE A 253 23.17 7.80 -6.89
CA PHE A 253 23.10 7.89 -5.44
C PHE A 253 23.48 6.54 -4.78
N SER A 254 23.97 6.59 -3.54
CA SER A 254 24.19 5.36 -2.79
C SER A 254 22.86 4.64 -2.52
N MET A 255 22.91 3.31 -2.34
CA MET A 255 21.71 2.51 -2.00
C MET A 255 21.00 3.02 -0.74
N ALA A 256 21.76 3.52 0.26
CA ALA A 256 21.20 4.12 1.46
C ALA A 256 20.46 5.44 1.16
N SER A 257 21.00 6.26 0.27
CA SER A 257 20.35 7.50 -0.17
C SER A 257 19.11 7.22 -1.03
N ALA A 258 19.15 6.19 -1.86
CA ALA A 258 17.99 5.73 -2.63
C ALA A 258 16.87 5.21 -1.71
N ALA A 259 17.22 4.48 -0.66
CA ALA A 259 16.28 4.05 0.38
C ALA A 259 15.65 5.25 1.13
N LEU A 260 16.43 6.31 1.40
CA LEU A 260 15.89 7.55 1.96
C LEU A 260 14.87 8.21 1.01
N GLY A 261 15.14 8.23 -0.30
CA GLY A 261 14.21 8.74 -1.31
C GLY A 261 12.84 8.03 -1.24
N LEU A 262 12.85 6.71 -1.12
CA LEU A 262 11.62 5.93 -0.95
C LEU A 262 10.93 6.23 0.38
N SER A 263 11.69 6.42 1.46
CA SER A 263 11.12 6.83 2.76
C SER A 263 10.42 8.19 2.67
N ILE A 264 10.99 9.16 1.98
CA ILE A 264 10.38 10.48 1.75
C ILE A 264 9.09 10.35 0.93
N PHE A 265 9.09 9.52 -0.12
CA PHE A 265 7.87 9.25 -0.89
C PHE A 265 6.74 8.73 0.02
N TRP A 266 6.97 7.66 0.78
CA TRP A 266 5.94 7.07 1.64
C TRP A 266 5.56 7.96 2.84
N ALA A 267 6.51 8.74 3.37
CA ALA A 267 6.23 9.75 4.40
C ALA A 267 5.28 10.82 3.85
N SER A 268 5.50 11.24 2.61
CA SER A 268 4.66 12.23 1.93
C SER A 268 3.29 11.68 1.59
N VAL A 269 3.19 10.41 1.17
CA VAL A 269 1.89 9.71 1.01
C VAL A 269 1.13 9.69 2.34
N THR A 270 1.81 9.39 3.44
CA THR A 270 1.16 9.31 4.76
C THR A 270 0.74 10.68 5.27
N ALA A 271 1.64 11.67 5.23
CA ALA A 271 1.37 13.04 5.66
C ALA A 271 0.34 13.74 4.76
N GLY A 272 0.36 13.47 3.47
CA GLY A 272 -0.55 14.04 2.50
C GLY A 272 -2.02 13.69 2.74
N ARG A 273 -2.32 12.53 3.35
CA ARG A 273 -3.69 12.18 3.78
C ARG A 273 -4.22 13.15 4.83
N VAL A 274 -3.36 13.52 5.80
CA VAL A 274 -3.72 14.49 6.84
C VAL A 274 -3.83 15.89 6.23
N LEU A 275 -2.86 16.27 5.39
CA LEU A 275 -2.88 17.55 4.71
C LEU A 275 -4.13 17.72 3.83
N PHE A 276 -4.52 16.69 3.07
CA PHE A 276 -5.74 16.70 2.28
C PHE A 276 -6.99 16.91 3.15
N ALA A 277 -7.10 16.21 4.28
CA ALA A 277 -8.23 16.39 5.19
C ALA A 277 -8.36 17.83 5.70
N VAL A 278 -7.23 18.52 5.95
CA VAL A 278 -7.21 19.94 6.35
C VAL A 278 -7.53 20.85 5.17
N LEU A 279 -6.94 20.60 4.00
CA LEU A 279 -7.18 21.41 2.80
C LEU A 279 -8.62 21.33 2.32
N ALA A 280 -9.25 20.15 2.40
CA ALA A 280 -10.64 19.94 2.02
C ALA A 280 -11.65 20.73 2.86
N LEU A 281 -11.24 21.32 3.99
CA LEU A 281 -12.06 22.26 4.77
C LEU A 281 -12.15 23.65 4.12
N ARG A 282 -11.23 23.99 3.21
CA ARG A 282 -11.12 25.33 2.60
C ARG A 282 -11.14 25.33 1.08
N VAL A 283 -10.80 24.22 0.46
CA VAL A 283 -10.69 24.04 -0.99
C VAL A 283 -11.60 22.91 -1.41
N ASP A 284 -12.26 23.05 -2.57
CA ASP A 284 -13.09 21.98 -3.12
C ASP A 284 -12.27 20.71 -3.31
N ALA A 285 -12.60 19.67 -2.55
CA ALA A 285 -11.94 18.37 -2.60
C ALA A 285 -12.00 17.73 -4.01
N SER A 286 -13.08 18.01 -4.77
CA SER A 286 -13.24 17.56 -6.15
C SER A 286 -12.26 18.26 -7.10
N LEU A 287 -11.91 19.52 -6.83
CA LEU A 287 -10.87 20.23 -7.58
C LEU A 287 -9.49 19.62 -7.31
N LEU A 288 -9.16 19.38 -6.02
CA LEU A 288 -7.91 18.72 -5.64
C LEU A 288 -7.79 17.34 -6.30
N TYR A 289 -8.89 16.58 -6.32
CA TYR A 289 -8.94 15.26 -6.95
C TYR A 289 -8.64 15.29 -8.45
N VAL A 290 -9.14 16.30 -9.17
CA VAL A 290 -8.88 16.48 -10.61
C VAL A 290 -7.46 16.98 -10.88
N LEU A 291 -6.91 17.83 -10.00
CA LEU A 291 -5.58 18.41 -10.20
C LEU A 291 -4.43 17.45 -9.83
N SER A 292 -4.63 16.60 -8.83
CA SER A 292 -3.56 15.74 -8.33
C SER A 292 -2.91 14.84 -9.38
N PRO A 293 -3.63 14.22 -10.34
CA PRO A 293 -3.01 13.44 -11.41
C PRO A 293 -2.02 14.23 -12.27
N PHE A 294 -2.28 15.50 -12.51
CA PHE A 294 -1.38 16.34 -13.31
C PHE A 294 -0.12 16.70 -12.53
N VAL A 295 -0.21 16.85 -11.22
CA VAL A 295 0.96 17.00 -10.35
C VAL A 295 1.80 15.70 -10.35
N VAL A 296 1.16 14.53 -10.34
CA VAL A 296 1.83 13.23 -10.47
C VAL A 296 2.51 13.12 -11.84
N ALA A 297 1.82 13.52 -12.93
CA ALA A 297 2.41 13.53 -14.28
C ALA A 297 3.64 14.44 -14.37
N ALA A 298 3.55 15.65 -13.81
CA ALA A 298 4.68 16.57 -13.72
C ALA A 298 5.84 15.96 -12.91
N SER A 299 5.56 15.25 -11.82
CA SER A 299 6.58 14.58 -11.01
C SER A 299 7.27 13.45 -11.75
N PHE A 300 6.56 12.69 -12.60
CA PHE A 300 7.15 11.66 -13.46
C PHE A 300 8.15 12.24 -14.45
N VAL A 301 7.84 13.40 -15.03
CA VAL A 301 8.74 14.10 -15.97
C VAL A 301 9.90 14.75 -15.21
N ALA A 302 9.64 15.32 -14.04
CA ALA A 302 10.63 16.09 -13.28
C ALA A 302 11.69 15.21 -12.60
N LEU A 303 11.33 14.00 -12.14
CA LEU A 303 12.26 13.15 -11.39
C LEU A 303 13.55 12.82 -12.18
N PRO A 304 13.49 12.41 -13.46
CA PRO A 304 14.70 12.18 -14.25
C PRO A 304 15.52 13.44 -14.53
N LEU A 305 14.93 14.62 -14.40
CA LEU A 305 15.57 15.91 -14.67
C LEU A 305 16.14 16.57 -13.39
N ALA A 306 15.91 15.97 -12.23
CA ALA A 306 16.27 16.58 -10.94
C ALA A 306 17.78 16.67 -10.70
N GLY A 307 18.57 15.73 -11.25
CA GLY A 307 20.04 15.74 -11.25
C GLY A 307 20.68 15.50 -9.87
N ASP A 308 20.26 16.26 -8.85
CA ASP A 308 20.82 16.23 -7.49
C ASP A 308 19.86 15.58 -6.49
N MET A 309 20.41 15.23 -5.30
CA MET A 309 19.68 14.58 -4.23
C MET A 309 18.47 15.39 -3.72
N LEU A 310 18.69 16.67 -3.41
CA LEU A 310 17.63 17.49 -2.82
C LEU A 310 16.45 17.74 -3.77
N PRO A 311 16.65 18.11 -5.05
CA PRO A 311 15.57 18.16 -6.03
C PRO A 311 14.84 16.81 -6.21
N SER A 312 15.57 15.69 -6.26
CA SER A 312 14.98 14.35 -6.39
C SER A 312 14.06 14.02 -5.20
N LEU A 313 14.51 14.31 -3.96
CA LEU A 313 13.69 14.14 -2.76
C LEU A 313 12.45 15.05 -2.79
N ALA A 314 12.58 16.29 -3.25
CA ALA A 314 11.46 17.23 -3.38
C ALA A 314 10.41 16.73 -4.39
N VAL A 315 10.85 16.20 -5.52
CA VAL A 315 9.94 15.61 -6.54
C VAL A 315 9.25 14.36 -5.99
N LEU A 316 9.97 13.47 -5.30
CA LEU A 316 9.38 12.30 -4.67
C LEU A 316 8.37 12.68 -3.57
N ALA A 317 8.69 13.71 -2.79
CA ALA A 317 7.75 14.24 -1.80
C ALA A 317 6.47 14.79 -2.46
N LEU A 318 6.61 15.53 -3.56
CA LEU A 318 5.49 16.09 -4.30
C LEU A 318 4.61 14.99 -4.91
N ALA A 319 5.23 13.97 -5.51
CA ALA A 319 4.53 12.80 -6.04
C ALA A 319 3.74 12.06 -4.96
N GLY A 320 4.38 11.83 -3.79
CA GLY A 320 3.73 11.18 -2.66
C GLY A 320 2.55 11.99 -2.10
N LEU A 321 2.71 13.31 -1.94
CA LEU A 321 1.63 14.20 -1.50
C LEU A 321 0.45 14.17 -2.49
N ALA A 322 0.73 14.22 -3.80
CA ALA A 322 -0.30 14.22 -4.83
C ALA A 322 -1.06 12.88 -4.90
N LEU A 323 -0.38 11.75 -4.73
CA LEU A 323 -1.00 10.42 -4.72
C LEU A 323 -1.78 10.12 -3.43
N SER A 324 -1.47 10.76 -2.31
CA SER A 324 -1.85 10.37 -0.95
C SER A 324 -3.35 10.12 -0.74
N PHE A 325 -4.20 10.96 -1.28
CA PHE A 325 -5.65 10.96 -1.02
C PHE A 325 -6.48 10.41 -2.19
N TYR A 326 -5.87 10.22 -3.35
CA TYR A 326 -6.61 9.87 -4.58
C TYR A 326 -7.40 8.58 -4.44
N PHE A 327 -6.77 7.50 -3.97
CA PHE A 327 -7.43 6.21 -3.77
C PHE A 327 -8.55 6.28 -2.70
N PRO A 328 -8.31 6.74 -1.46
CA PRO A 328 -9.37 6.80 -0.45
C PRO A 328 -10.51 7.73 -0.86
N TYR A 329 -10.23 8.83 -1.55
CA TYR A 329 -11.26 9.73 -2.03
C TYR A 329 -12.07 9.11 -3.19
N SER A 330 -11.43 8.35 -4.10
CA SER A 330 -12.13 7.57 -5.13
C SER A 330 -13.10 6.56 -4.52
N VAL A 331 -12.69 5.85 -3.46
CA VAL A 331 -13.56 4.91 -2.72
C VAL A 331 -14.75 5.65 -2.12
N SER A 332 -14.50 6.81 -1.50
CA SER A 332 -15.54 7.64 -0.90
C SER A 332 -16.56 8.13 -1.94
N LEU A 333 -16.09 8.67 -3.08
CA LEU A 333 -16.97 9.15 -4.16
C LEU A 333 -17.82 8.03 -4.75
N ALA A 334 -17.19 6.91 -5.13
CA ALA A 334 -17.89 5.79 -5.73
C ALA A 334 -18.90 5.13 -4.78
N SER A 335 -18.56 5.04 -3.49
CA SER A 335 -19.46 4.53 -2.44
C SER A 335 -20.61 5.47 -2.16
N ALA A 336 -20.41 6.79 -2.18
CA ALA A 336 -21.46 7.79 -2.01
C ALA A 336 -22.44 7.82 -3.19
N GLU A 337 -21.98 7.56 -4.42
CA GLU A 337 -22.84 7.42 -5.60
C GLU A 337 -23.67 6.12 -5.57
N HIS A 338 -23.18 5.07 -4.91
CA HIS A 338 -23.83 3.77 -4.83
C HIS A 338 -23.82 3.19 -3.39
N PRO A 339 -24.55 3.81 -2.42
CA PRO A 339 -24.47 3.44 -1.01
C PRO A 339 -24.82 1.97 -0.74
N HIS A 340 -25.77 1.42 -1.50
CA HIS A 340 -26.22 0.03 -1.38
C HIS A 340 -25.19 -0.99 -1.93
N LEU A 341 -24.14 -0.54 -2.62
CA LEU A 341 -23.06 -1.34 -3.16
C LEU A 341 -21.69 -1.00 -2.54
N ALA A 342 -21.63 -0.18 -1.49
CA ALA A 342 -20.37 0.38 -0.95
C ALA A 342 -19.30 -0.68 -0.67
N ALA A 343 -19.67 -1.84 -0.14
CA ALA A 343 -18.72 -2.94 0.11
C ALA A 343 -18.19 -3.57 -1.19
N VAL A 344 -19.05 -3.75 -2.20
CA VAL A 344 -18.67 -4.30 -3.53
C VAL A 344 -17.77 -3.30 -4.25
N VAL A 345 -18.13 -2.02 -4.22
CA VAL A 345 -17.36 -0.90 -4.79
C VAL A 345 -15.96 -0.87 -4.17
N SER A 346 -15.87 -0.84 -2.84
CA SER A 346 -14.58 -0.84 -2.14
C SER A 346 -13.73 -2.06 -2.52
N GLY A 347 -14.31 -3.25 -2.55
CA GLY A 347 -13.60 -4.47 -2.96
C GLY A 347 -13.10 -4.41 -4.41
N ALA A 348 -13.92 -3.90 -5.34
CA ALA A 348 -13.54 -3.73 -6.74
C ALA A 348 -12.38 -2.74 -6.92
N LEU A 349 -12.42 -1.61 -6.19
CA LEU A 349 -11.35 -0.61 -6.25
C LEU A 349 -10.04 -1.12 -5.62
N VAL A 350 -10.12 -1.90 -4.53
CA VAL A 350 -8.94 -2.57 -3.95
C VAL A 350 -8.35 -3.60 -4.92
N ALA A 351 -9.16 -4.36 -5.62
CA ALA A 351 -8.67 -5.27 -6.66
C ALA A 351 -8.03 -4.51 -7.82
N ALA A 352 -8.63 -3.38 -8.24
CA ALA A 352 -8.12 -2.54 -9.32
C ALA A 352 -6.74 -1.95 -9.00
N ILE A 353 -6.52 -1.42 -7.78
CA ILE A 353 -5.20 -0.90 -7.39
C ILE A 353 -4.14 -2.00 -7.39
N GLN A 354 -4.46 -3.20 -6.86
CA GLN A 354 -3.53 -4.32 -6.85
C GLN A 354 -3.15 -4.77 -8.27
N LEU A 355 -4.13 -4.85 -9.17
CA LEU A 355 -3.88 -5.17 -10.58
C LEU A 355 -3.03 -4.09 -11.25
N GLY A 356 -3.31 -2.81 -11.02
CA GLY A 356 -2.51 -1.70 -11.55
C GLY A 356 -1.06 -1.76 -11.08
N THR A 357 -0.85 -2.03 -9.80
CA THR A 357 0.48 -2.23 -9.21
C THR A 357 1.25 -3.36 -9.89
N GLY A 358 0.61 -4.52 -10.10
CA GLY A 358 1.26 -5.69 -10.70
C GLY A 358 1.56 -5.51 -12.17
N VAL A 359 0.60 -4.98 -12.92
CA VAL A 359 0.78 -4.73 -14.35
C VAL A 359 1.90 -3.72 -14.57
N SER A 360 1.91 -2.62 -13.81
CA SER A 360 2.98 -1.61 -13.91
C SER A 360 4.34 -2.18 -13.54
N ALA A 361 4.46 -2.95 -12.45
CA ALA A 361 5.73 -3.55 -12.07
C ALA A 361 6.33 -4.42 -13.18
N ASN A 362 5.50 -5.24 -13.83
CA ASN A 362 5.92 -6.08 -14.95
C ASN A 362 6.24 -5.25 -16.22
N LEU A 363 5.42 -4.26 -16.56
CA LEU A 363 5.65 -3.40 -17.73
C LEU A 363 6.95 -2.61 -17.60
N VAL A 364 7.18 -1.96 -16.45
CA VAL A 364 8.41 -1.22 -16.18
C VAL A 364 9.61 -2.16 -16.18
N GLY A 365 9.48 -3.36 -15.55
CA GLY A 365 10.54 -4.35 -15.55
C GLY A 365 10.91 -4.83 -16.95
N SER A 366 9.94 -5.18 -17.77
CA SER A 366 10.17 -5.64 -19.13
C SER A 366 10.73 -4.52 -20.04
N ALA A 367 10.21 -3.29 -19.90
CA ALA A 367 10.71 -2.15 -20.64
C ALA A 367 12.16 -1.78 -20.23
N GLY A 368 12.50 -1.96 -18.94
CA GLY A 368 13.83 -1.68 -18.37
C GLY A 368 14.95 -2.61 -18.87
N GLU A 369 14.62 -3.67 -19.62
CA GLU A 369 15.62 -4.48 -20.34
C GLU A 369 16.21 -3.76 -21.58
N SER A 370 15.46 -2.79 -22.13
CA SER A 370 15.83 -2.12 -23.38
C SER A 370 15.83 -0.59 -23.30
N LEU A 371 15.17 -0.02 -22.31
CA LEU A 371 15.04 1.43 -22.14
C LEU A 371 15.60 1.84 -20.76
N PRO A 372 16.19 3.04 -20.65
CA PRO A 372 16.58 3.58 -19.35
C PRO A 372 15.34 3.90 -18.52
N LEU A 373 15.46 3.76 -17.19
CA LEU A 373 14.37 4.06 -16.26
C LEU A 373 13.91 5.52 -16.36
N SER A 374 14.81 6.46 -16.66
CA SER A 374 14.49 7.86 -16.92
C SER A 374 13.43 8.03 -18.02
N ALA A 375 13.57 7.32 -19.14
CA ALA A 375 12.58 7.33 -20.22
C ALA A 375 11.26 6.65 -19.81
N ILE A 376 11.35 5.57 -19.04
CA ILE A 376 10.18 4.85 -18.55
C ILE A 376 9.40 5.71 -17.53
N PHE A 377 10.09 6.43 -16.64
CA PHE A 377 9.44 7.38 -15.73
C PHE A 377 8.70 8.46 -16.53
N GLN A 378 9.35 9.09 -17.52
CA GLN A 378 8.69 10.10 -18.35
C GLN A 378 7.47 9.53 -19.09
N ALA A 379 7.57 8.34 -19.68
CA ALA A 379 6.43 7.66 -20.32
C ALA A 379 5.30 7.33 -19.34
N SER A 380 5.63 7.02 -18.09
CA SER A 380 4.64 6.72 -17.03
C SER A 380 3.77 7.93 -16.65
N ALA A 381 4.15 9.15 -17.05
CA ALA A 381 3.28 10.32 -16.97
C ALA A 381 1.94 10.11 -17.69
N LEU A 382 1.90 9.26 -18.73
CA LEU A 382 0.66 8.92 -19.44
C LEU A 382 -0.37 8.22 -18.53
N TYR A 383 0.06 7.42 -17.55
CA TYR A 383 -0.86 6.84 -16.57
C TYR A 383 -1.60 7.94 -15.78
N ALA A 384 -0.84 8.92 -15.31
CA ALA A 384 -1.38 10.03 -14.53
C ALA A 384 -2.26 10.96 -15.38
N VAL A 385 -1.89 11.24 -16.63
CA VAL A 385 -2.71 12.03 -17.57
C VAL A 385 -4.03 11.32 -17.85
N ALA A 386 -4.02 10.01 -18.13
CA ALA A 386 -5.22 9.22 -18.34
C ALA A 386 -6.11 9.19 -17.07
N MET A 387 -5.51 9.06 -15.89
CA MET A 387 -6.18 9.16 -14.60
C MET A 387 -6.87 10.52 -14.43
N GLY A 388 -6.19 11.61 -14.79
CA GLY A 388 -6.73 12.97 -14.78
C GLY A 388 -7.92 13.15 -15.74
N ALA A 389 -7.82 12.61 -16.95
CA ALA A 389 -8.92 12.65 -17.93
C ALA A 389 -10.18 11.94 -17.40
N ILE A 390 -10.01 10.76 -16.78
CA ILE A 390 -11.13 10.03 -16.14
C ILE A 390 -11.71 10.87 -14.98
N ALA A 391 -10.87 11.48 -14.15
CA ALA A 391 -11.33 12.30 -13.01
C ALA A 391 -12.16 13.53 -13.50
N ILE A 392 -11.71 14.20 -14.56
CA ILE A 392 -12.45 15.30 -15.21
C ILE A 392 -13.81 14.81 -15.71
N TYR A 393 -13.84 13.69 -16.43
CA TYR A 393 -15.07 13.11 -16.95
C TYR A 393 -16.07 12.77 -15.84
N LEU A 394 -15.59 12.10 -14.77
CA LEU A 394 -16.42 11.73 -13.62
C LEU A 394 -17.02 12.97 -12.92
N ARG A 395 -16.22 14.05 -12.78
CA ARG A 395 -16.69 15.30 -12.19
C ARG A 395 -17.72 15.99 -13.07
N ALA A 396 -17.46 16.12 -14.38
CA ALA A 396 -18.36 16.81 -15.32
C ALA A 396 -19.72 16.11 -15.41
N THR A 397 -19.74 14.79 -15.53
CA THR A 397 -20.98 14.01 -15.63
C THR A 397 -21.81 14.00 -14.36
N LYS A 398 -21.19 14.13 -13.18
CA LYS A 398 -21.89 14.26 -11.90
C LYS A 398 -22.64 15.60 -11.81
N GLN A 399 -22.01 16.68 -12.26
CA GLN A 399 -22.63 18.02 -12.27
C GLN A 399 -23.84 18.08 -13.22
N VAL A 400 -23.73 17.49 -14.40
CA VAL A 400 -24.85 17.44 -15.37
C VAL A 400 -26.03 16.66 -14.81
N THR A 401 -25.80 15.50 -14.18
CA THR A 401 -26.89 14.71 -13.57
C THR A 401 -27.57 15.46 -12.44
N ALA A 402 -26.82 16.19 -11.61
CA ALA A 402 -27.39 17.02 -10.54
C ALA A 402 -28.23 18.18 -11.09
N GLN A 403 -27.79 18.84 -12.17
CA GLN A 403 -28.56 19.92 -12.83
C GLN A 403 -29.87 19.41 -13.45
N LEU A 404 -29.83 18.27 -14.14
CA LEU A 404 -31.03 17.67 -14.74
C LEU A 404 -32.04 17.27 -13.67
N SER A 405 -31.60 16.70 -12.54
CA SER A 405 -32.51 16.33 -11.44
C SER A 405 -33.19 17.55 -10.79
N VAL A 406 -32.55 18.71 -10.78
CA VAL A 406 -33.15 19.98 -10.29
C VAL A 406 -34.18 20.53 -11.28
N LEU A 407 -33.92 20.44 -12.58
CA LEU A 407 -34.85 20.84 -13.64
C LEU A 407 -36.12 19.97 -13.67
N ASP A 408 -35.93 18.64 -13.53
CA ASP A 408 -37.04 17.68 -13.46
C ASP A 408 -37.88 17.86 -12.19
N ALA A 409 -37.29 18.33 -11.09
CA ALA A 409 -38.00 18.61 -9.84
C ALA A 409 -38.80 19.94 -9.87
N HIS A 410 -38.51 20.85 -10.83
CA HIS A 410 -39.19 22.14 -10.99
C HIS A 410 -39.49 22.43 -12.48
N PRO A 411 -40.41 21.66 -13.11
CA PRO A 411 -40.71 21.81 -14.55
C PRO A 411 -41.37 23.12 -14.94
N ASP A 412 -41.84 23.95 -13.97
CA ASP A 412 -42.66 25.16 -14.19
C ASP A 412 -41.95 26.46 -13.77
N LYS A 413 -40.60 26.54 -13.82
CA LYS A 413 -39.91 27.83 -13.62
C LYS A 413 -39.15 28.26 -14.86
#